data_5780cf9bdf5a4e9e71889a8c610c6a09
#
_entry.id   5780cf9bdf5a4e9e71889a8c610c6a09
#
_cell.length_a   1.000
_cell.length_b   1.000
_cell.length_c   1.000
_cell.angle_alpha   90.00
_cell.angle_beta   90.00
_cell.angle_gamma   90.00
#
_symmetry.space_group_name_H-M   'P 1'
#
loop_
_entity.id
_entity.type
_entity.pdbx_description
1 polymer ?
#
loop_
_entity_poly.entity_id
_entity_poly.type
_entity_poly.pdbx_seq_one_letter_code
_entity_poly.pdbx_strand_id
1 'polypeptide(L)'
;MKTLKQFEGWGIMYNTYTIGELAKILGITETIRYYERKGIIAPIHDQETGYRYYTTWDLHMLIRARCYLGFGLSIEETAGILQSKSLEEIDDLLEEQEQIIQKNIIYQMNLLKRLRTNRKLISRSENLNFTLQKRPGIYRIDTQKCYTIDLKKEER
;
A
#
# COMPACT_ATOMS: atom_id res chain seq x y z
N MET A 1 4.82 -10.75 -37.57
CA MET A 1 6.15 -10.37 -37.05
C MET A 1 6.14 -8.87 -36.84
N LYS A 2 6.12 -8.39 -35.59
CA LYS A 2 6.13 -6.95 -35.30
C LYS A 2 7.54 -6.41 -35.43
N THR A 3 7.70 -5.36 -36.23
CA THR A 3 8.97 -4.67 -36.46
C THR A 3 9.37 -3.99 -35.15
N LEU A 4 10.41 -4.52 -34.52
CA LEU A 4 11.06 -3.86 -33.38
C LEU A 4 11.76 -2.61 -33.92
N LYS A 5 11.32 -1.41 -33.57
CA LYS A 5 12.07 -0.19 -33.84
C LYS A 5 13.34 -0.23 -32.98
N GLN A 6 14.49 -0.23 -33.64
CA GLN A 6 15.80 -0.15 -33.01
C GLN A 6 16.14 1.32 -32.80
N PHE A 7 16.43 1.69 -31.55
CA PHE A 7 17.07 2.96 -31.24
C PHE A 7 18.54 2.69 -30.94
N GLU A 8 19.41 3.27 -31.75
CA GLU A 8 20.85 3.26 -31.53
C GLU A 8 21.23 4.27 -30.46
N GLY A 9 21.40 3.78 -29.26
CA GLY A 9 22.06 4.51 -28.19
C GLY A 9 22.95 3.54 -27.42
N TRP A 10 24.24 3.74 -27.46
CA TRP A 10 25.24 2.93 -26.72
C TRP A 10 25.40 1.47 -27.18
N GLY A 11 25.10 1.13 -28.44
CA GLY A 11 25.38 -0.19 -29.04
C GLY A 11 24.62 -1.38 -28.42
N ILE A 12 23.57 -1.14 -27.63
CA ILE A 12 22.74 -2.16 -27.05
C ILE A 12 21.35 -2.09 -27.69
N MET A 13 20.90 -3.21 -28.27
CA MET A 13 19.55 -3.34 -28.83
C MET A 13 18.54 -3.46 -27.71
N TYR A 14 17.74 -2.42 -27.46
CA TYR A 14 16.64 -2.46 -26.52
C TYR A 14 15.34 -2.84 -27.22
N ASN A 15 14.60 -3.80 -26.64
CA ASN A 15 13.21 -3.97 -27.00
C ASN A 15 12.42 -2.76 -26.50
N THR A 16 11.69 -2.11 -27.41
CA THR A 16 10.85 -0.97 -27.07
C THR A 16 9.38 -1.36 -27.11
N TYR A 17 8.61 -0.76 -26.23
CA TYR A 17 7.18 -0.99 -26.06
C TYR A 17 6.42 0.32 -26.22
N THR A 18 5.24 0.26 -26.81
CA THR A 18 4.27 1.35 -26.76
C THR A 18 3.59 1.37 -25.39
N ILE A 19 2.97 2.49 -25.02
CA ILE A 19 2.19 2.59 -23.77
C ILE A 19 1.09 1.52 -23.70
N GLY A 20 0.44 1.20 -24.82
CA GLY A 20 -0.60 0.17 -24.89
C GLY A 20 -0.05 -1.25 -24.66
N GLU A 21 1.16 -1.53 -25.15
CA GLU A 21 1.82 -2.83 -24.91
C GLU A 21 2.23 -2.97 -23.43
N LEU A 22 2.83 -1.93 -22.83
CA LEU A 22 3.12 -1.92 -21.41
C LEU A 22 1.86 -2.06 -20.55
N ALA A 23 0.81 -1.32 -20.90
CA ALA A 23 -0.47 -1.39 -20.20
C ALA A 23 -1.05 -2.81 -20.23
N LYS A 24 -0.93 -3.49 -21.38
CA LYS A 24 -1.39 -4.88 -21.55
C LYS A 24 -0.54 -5.87 -20.75
N ILE A 25 0.80 -5.72 -20.76
CA ILE A 25 1.73 -6.59 -20.04
C ILE A 25 1.50 -6.46 -18.52
N LEU A 26 1.34 -5.23 -18.03
CA LEU A 26 1.25 -4.93 -16.60
C LEU A 26 -0.18 -4.97 -16.05
N GLY A 27 -1.19 -5.05 -16.93
CA GLY A 27 -2.61 -4.97 -16.54
C GLY A 27 -3.02 -3.59 -15.98
N ILE A 28 -2.34 -2.50 -16.42
CA ILE A 28 -2.58 -1.12 -15.98
C ILE A 28 -2.73 -0.22 -17.20
N THR A 29 -3.76 0.63 -17.25
CA THR A 29 -4.03 1.49 -18.40
C THR A 29 -3.72 2.97 -18.17
N GLU A 30 -4.05 3.51 -17.00
CA GLU A 30 -3.92 4.96 -16.74
C GLU A 30 -2.69 5.35 -15.91
N THR A 31 -2.09 4.40 -15.23
CA THR A 31 -1.04 4.64 -14.22
C THR A 31 0.34 4.92 -14.83
N ILE A 32 0.62 4.51 -16.07
CA ILE A 32 1.96 4.65 -16.69
C ILE A 32 2.37 6.12 -16.81
N ARG A 33 1.46 7.00 -17.26
CA ARG A 33 1.71 8.46 -17.34
C ARG A 33 1.93 9.10 -15.96
N TYR A 34 1.36 8.51 -14.93
CA TYR A 34 1.57 8.97 -13.57
C TYR A 34 3.00 8.64 -13.10
N TYR A 35 3.49 7.44 -13.41
CA TYR A 35 4.87 7.05 -13.12
C TYR A 35 5.90 7.88 -13.89
N GLU A 36 5.61 8.29 -15.13
CA GLU A 36 6.42 9.27 -15.86
C GLU A 36 6.52 10.58 -15.09
N ARG A 37 5.37 11.15 -14.70
CA ARG A 37 5.34 12.42 -13.94
C ARG A 37 6.09 12.37 -12.62
N LYS A 38 6.16 11.18 -12.01
CA LYS A 38 6.91 10.95 -10.78
C LYS A 38 8.38 10.59 -11.04
N GLY A 39 8.80 10.57 -12.28
CA GLY A 39 10.20 10.32 -12.68
C GLY A 39 10.65 8.88 -12.46
N ILE A 40 9.73 7.92 -12.29
CA ILE A 40 10.06 6.50 -12.12
C ILE A 40 10.53 5.90 -13.46
N ILE A 41 9.96 6.37 -14.56
CA ILE A 41 10.30 5.98 -15.93
C ILE A 41 10.44 7.21 -16.80
N ALA A 42 11.26 7.09 -17.86
CA ALA A 42 11.53 8.16 -18.82
C ALA A 42 11.41 7.63 -20.25
N PRO A 43 10.27 7.83 -20.94
CA PRO A 43 10.09 7.32 -22.29
C PRO A 43 11.01 8.00 -23.29
N ILE A 44 11.43 7.26 -24.30
CA ILE A 44 12.10 7.79 -25.49
C ILE A 44 11.03 8.36 -26.42
N HIS A 45 11.24 9.58 -26.92
CA HIS A 45 10.38 10.19 -27.92
C HIS A 45 10.93 9.97 -29.32
N ASP A 46 10.10 9.45 -30.20
CA ASP A 46 10.41 9.39 -31.61
C ASP A 46 10.43 10.81 -32.19
N GLN A 47 11.56 11.20 -32.81
CA GLN A 47 11.77 12.57 -33.28
C GLN A 47 10.88 12.96 -34.47
N GLU A 48 10.43 11.97 -35.25
CA GLU A 48 9.60 12.23 -36.43
C GLU A 48 8.11 12.27 -36.11
N THR A 49 7.65 11.35 -35.25
CA THR A 49 6.24 11.14 -34.98
C THR A 49 5.79 11.67 -33.61
N GLY A 50 6.74 11.99 -32.72
CA GLY A 50 6.45 12.38 -31.32
C GLY A 50 5.92 11.23 -30.44
N TYR A 51 5.86 10.02 -30.95
CA TYR A 51 5.40 8.86 -30.19
C TYR A 51 6.35 8.49 -29.07
N ARG A 52 5.78 8.07 -27.91
CA ARG A 52 6.53 7.59 -26.76
C ARG A 52 6.79 6.10 -26.86
N TYR A 53 8.03 5.72 -26.67
CA TYR A 53 8.46 4.33 -26.56
C TYR A 53 9.15 4.11 -25.23
N TYR A 54 8.90 2.97 -24.63
CA TYR A 54 9.44 2.55 -23.33
C TYR A 54 10.38 1.39 -23.52
N THR A 55 11.47 1.38 -22.80
CA THR A 55 12.49 0.32 -22.86
C THR A 55 12.14 -0.86 -21.95
N THR A 56 12.86 -1.95 -22.09
CA THR A 56 12.81 -3.07 -21.14
C THR A 56 13.19 -2.59 -19.72
N TRP A 57 14.06 -1.58 -19.61
CA TRP A 57 14.39 -0.98 -18.31
C TRP A 57 13.18 -0.29 -17.67
N ASP A 58 12.42 0.48 -18.43
CA ASP A 58 11.19 1.11 -17.93
C ASP A 58 10.18 0.07 -17.47
N LEU A 59 10.03 -1.03 -18.21
CA LEU A 59 9.20 -2.16 -17.79
C LEU A 59 9.66 -2.73 -16.44
N HIS A 60 10.96 -2.94 -16.28
CA HIS A 60 11.55 -3.42 -15.03
C HIS A 60 11.29 -2.45 -13.88
N MET A 61 11.48 -1.14 -14.10
CA MET A 61 11.21 -0.11 -13.10
C MET A 61 9.73 -0.06 -12.68
N LEU A 62 8.81 -0.24 -13.62
CA LEU A 62 7.38 -0.31 -13.32
C LEU A 62 7.02 -1.54 -12.47
N ILE A 63 7.62 -2.70 -12.74
CA ILE A 63 7.44 -3.91 -11.93
C ILE A 63 7.94 -3.68 -10.51
N ARG A 64 9.14 -3.10 -10.35
CA ARG A 64 9.71 -2.77 -9.04
C ARG A 64 8.85 -1.75 -8.29
N ALA A 65 8.38 -0.70 -8.96
CA ALA A 65 7.49 0.27 -8.36
C ALA A 65 6.23 -0.39 -7.78
N ARG A 66 5.63 -1.31 -8.53
CA ARG A 66 4.45 -2.05 -8.05
C ARG A 66 4.74 -2.93 -6.84
N CYS A 67 5.92 -3.52 -6.75
CA CYS A 67 6.35 -4.25 -5.56
C CYS A 67 6.34 -3.36 -4.32
N TYR A 68 7.01 -2.21 -4.38
CA TYR A 68 7.10 -1.30 -3.24
C TYR A 68 5.74 -0.70 -2.85
N LEU A 69 4.93 -0.30 -3.83
CA LEU A 69 3.55 0.13 -3.59
C LEU A 69 2.69 -1.00 -2.97
N GLY A 70 2.94 -2.25 -3.35
CA GLY A 70 2.29 -3.43 -2.77
C GLY A 70 2.64 -3.66 -1.30
N PHE A 71 3.78 -3.19 -0.85
CA PHE A 71 4.15 -3.18 0.57
C PHE A 71 3.47 -2.04 1.34
N GLY A 72 2.80 -1.11 0.65
CA GLY A 72 2.10 0.02 1.26
C GLY A 72 2.90 1.32 1.31
N LEU A 73 4.07 1.36 0.65
CA LEU A 73 4.83 2.59 0.49
C LEU A 73 4.10 3.58 -0.42
N SER A 74 4.27 4.87 -0.18
CA SER A 74 3.76 5.93 -1.05
C SER A 74 4.50 5.95 -2.39
N ILE A 75 3.93 6.65 -3.37
CA ILE A 75 4.58 6.79 -4.68
C ILE A 75 5.86 7.64 -4.59
N GLU A 76 5.90 8.60 -3.69
CA GLU A 76 7.05 9.47 -3.41
C GLU A 76 8.22 8.67 -2.83
N GLU A 77 7.95 7.84 -1.83
CA GLU A 77 8.95 6.93 -1.23
C GLU A 77 9.44 5.92 -2.27
N THR A 78 8.52 5.34 -3.03
CA THR A 78 8.84 4.41 -4.13
C THR A 78 9.74 5.06 -5.19
N ALA A 79 9.42 6.28 -5.62
CA ALA A 79 10.25 7.02 -6.57
C ALA A 79 11.64 7.30 -6.00
N GLY A 80 11.73 7.70 -4.73
CA GLY A 80 12.99 7.91 -4.03
C GLY A 80 13.87 6.64 -3.99
N ILE A 81 13.27 5.49 -3.65
CA ILE A 81 13.97 4.19 -3.65
C ILE A 81 14.53 3.85 -5.04
N LEU A 82 13.75 4.08 -6.09
CA LEU A 82 14.13 3.72 -7.45
C LEU A 82 15.13 4.67 -8.09
N GLN A 83 15.25 5.90 -7.60
CA GLN A 83 16.11 6.93 -8.19
C GLN A 83 17.48 7.03 -7.53
N SER A 84 17.57 7.04 -6.21
CA SER A 84 18.86 7.38 -5.58
C SER A 84 19.00 7.10 -4.07
N LYS A 85 18.07 6.44 -3.39
CA LYS A 85 18.24 6.16 -1.97
C LYS A 85 19.37 5.18 -1.71
N SER A 86 20.12 5.39 -0.63
CA SER A 86 21.10 4.40 -0.15
C SER A 86 20.42 3.12 0.32
N LEU A 87 21.16 2.03 0.43
CA LEU A 87 20.64 0.77 0.96
C LEU A 87 20.12 0.93 2.39
N GLU A 88 20.79 1.75 3.19
CA GLU A 88 20.41 2.06 4.57
C GLU A 88 19.05 2.78 4.63
N GLU A 89 18.87 3.84 3.82
CA GLU A 89 17.59 4.55 3.74
C GLU A 89 16.44 3.68 3.24
N ILE A 90 16.72 2.70 2.39
CA ILE A 90 15.72 1.74 1.89
C ILE A 90 15.34 0.78 3.02
N ASP A 91 16.31 0.28 3.77
CA ASP A 91 16.09 -0.64 4.88
C ASP A 91 15.25 0.02 5.98
N ASP A 92 15.59 1.25 6.36
CA ASP A 92 14.83 2.05 7.33
C ASP A 92 13.35 2.21 6.93
N LEU A 93 13.09 2.52 5.66
CA LEU A 93 11.71 2.65 5.15
C LEU A 93 10.94 1.32 5.19
N LEU A 94 11.60 0.23 4.86
CA LEU A 94 10.98 -1.10 4.89
C LEU A 94 10.73 -1.55 6.33
N GLU A 95 11.63 -1.25 7.26
CA GLU A 95 11.45 -1.53 8.70
C GLU A 95 10.25 -0.73 9.25
N GLU A 96 10.15 0.57 8.94
CA GLU A 96 9.01 1.39 9.34
C GLU A 96 7.70 0.82 8.81
N GLN A 97 7.67 0.43 7.54
CA GLN A 97 6.48 -0.17 6.93
C GLN A 97 6.13 -1.53 7.55
N GLU A 98 7.10 -2.34 7.89
CA GLU A 98 6.87 -3.60 8.63
C GLU A 98 6.19 -3.33 9.98
N GLN A 99 6.67 -2.34 10.74
CA GLN A 99 6.07 -1.96 12.02
C GLN A 99 4.63 -1.48 11.87
N ILE A 100 4.32 -0.73 10.82
CA ILE A 100 2.93 -0.29 10.50
C ILE A 100 2.05 -1.51 10.22
N ILE A 101 2.51 -2.45 9.41
CA ILE A 101 1.77 -3.67 9.09
C ILE A 101 1.54 -4.51 10.36
N GLN A 102 2.54 -4.67 11.21
CA GLN A 102 2.41 -5.41 12.47
C GLN A 102 1.35 -4.78 13.40
N LYS A 103 1.36 -3.46 13.56
CA LYS A 103 0.34 -2.73 14.34
C LYS A 103 -1.06 -2.94 13.76
N ASN A 104 -1.20 -2.90 12.44
CA ASN A 104 -2.46 -3.15 11.76
C ASN A 104 -2.97 -4.58 11.97
N ILE A 105 -2.10 -5.58 11.92
CA ILE A 105 -2.45 -6.97 12.21
C ILE A 105 -3.00 -7.10 13.62
N ILE A 106 -2.33 -6.55 14.63
CA ILE A 106 -2.78 -6.59 16.02
C ILE A 106 -4.15 -5.91 16.16
N TYR A 107 -4.33 -4.75 15.55
CA TYR A 107 -5.61 -4.04 15.54
C TYR A 107 -6.74 -4.90 14.94
N GLN A 108 -6.52 -5.48 13.77
CA GLN A 108 -7.50 -6.34 13.09
C GLN A 108 -7.83 -7.59 13.89
N MET A 109 -6.83 -8.20 14.54
CA MET A 109 -7.05 -9.35 15.44
C MET A 109 -7.96 -8.98 16.64
N ASN A 110 -7.72 -7.82 17.23
CA ASN A 110 -8.55 -7.34 18.34
C ASN A 110 -9.99 -7.02 17.87
N LEU A 111 -10.15 -6.42 16.71
CA LEU A 111 -11.46 -6.17 16.12
C LEU A 111 -12.22 -7.48 15.86
N LEU A 112 -11.53 -8.48 15.28
CA LEU A 112 -12.10 -9.80 15.04
C LEU A 112 -12.54 -10.49 16.36
N LYS A 113 -11.73 -10.38 17.43
CA LYS A 113 -12.07 -10.88 18.75
C LYS A 113 -13.35 -10.23 19.29
N ARG A 114 -13.47 -8.91 19.16
CA ARG A 114 -14.68 -8.15 19.57
C ARG A 114 -15.91 -8.59 18.79
N LEU A 115 -15.80 -8.73 17.47
CA LEU A 115 -16.90 -9.20 16.63
C LEU A 115 -17.38 -10.60 17.02
N ARG A 116 -16.45 -11.52 17.28
CA ARG A 116 -16.75 -12.89 17.73
C ARG A 116 -17.47 -12.87 19.10
N THR A 117 -17.05 -11.99 20.01
CA THR A 117 -17.70 -11.83 21.33
C THR A 117 -19.13 -11.33 21.16
N ASN A 118 -19.34 -10.29 20.34
CA ASN A 118 -20.67 -9.73 20.10
C ASN A 118 -21.61 -10.77 19.46
N ARG A 119 -21.12 -11.55 18.49
CA ARG A 119 -21.90 -12.65 17.89
C ARG A 119 -22.36 -13.67 18.94
N LYS A 120 -21.47 -14.04 19.88
CA LYS A 120 -21.84 -14.96 20.98
C LYS A 120 -22.88 -14.35 21.92
N LEU A 121 -22.82 -13.04 22.17
CA LEU A 121 -23.81 -12.36 23.00
C LEU A 121 -25.19 -12.32 22.32
N ILE A 122 -25.24 -12.03 21.02
CA ILE A 122 -26.49 -12.06 20.25
C ILE A 122 -27.09 -13.46 20.26
N SER A 123 -26.32 -14.50 19.97
CA SER A 123 -26.82 -15.87 20.03
C SER A 123 -27.33 -16.31 21.42
N ARG A 124 -26.75 -15.78 22.51
CA ARG A 124 -27.24 -16.03 23.85
C ARG A 124 -28.53 -15.27 24.14
N SER A 125 -28.70 -14.05 23.60
CA SER A 125 -29.90 -13.26 23.80
C SER A 125 -31.15 -13.88 23.15
N GLU A 126 -30.97 -14.58 22.03
CA GLU A 126 -32.06 -15.33 21.38
C GLU A 126 -32.64 -16.44 22.26
N ASN A 127 -31.85 -17.02 23.17
CA ASN A 127 -32.28 -18.08 24.08
C ASN A 127 -32.89 -17.58 25.40
N LEU A 128 -33.09 -16.25 25.56
CA LEU A 128 -33.76 -15.58 26.73
C LEU A 128 -33.27 -16.05 28.13
N ASN A 129 -32.08 -16.58 28.24
CA ASN A 129 -31.53 -17.00 29.52
C ASN A 129 -30.79 -15.84 30.18
N PHE A 130 -31.48 -15.05 30.99
CA PHE A 130 -30.89 -14.01 31.81
C PHE A 130 -30.31 -14.61 33.09
N THR A 131 -29.00 -14.58 33.26
CA THR A 131 -28.33 -14.88 34.51
C THR A 131 -27.81 -13.58 35.13
N LEU A 132 -28.27 -13.25 36.33
CA LEU A 132 -27.70 -12.16 37.12
C LEU A 132 -26.38 -12.61 37.73
N GLN A 133 -25.27 -12.02 37.25
CA GLN A 133 -23.94 -12.25 37.81
C GLN A 133 -23.43 -10.98 38.49
N LYS A 134 -22.89 -11.12 39.69
CA LYS A 134 -22.19 -10.04 40.40
C LYS A 134 -20.89 -9.78 39.62
N ARG A 135 -20.75 -8.59 39.05
CA ARG A 135 -19.53 -8.19 38.33
C ARG A 135 -18.66 -7.30 39.23
N PRO A 136 -17.32 -7.37 39.08
CA PRO A 136 -16.47 -6.36 39.69
C PRO A 136 -16.79 -4.97 39.10
N GLY A 137 -16.51 -3.92 39.86
CA GLY A 137 -16.84 -2.53 39.50
C GLY A 137 -16.45 -2.18 38.05
N ILE A 138 -17.37 -1.46 37.41
CA ILE A 138 -17.16 -0.99 36.03
C ILE A 138 -16.54 0.41 36.10
N TYR A 139 -15.43 0.62 35.41
CA TYR A 139 -14.88 1.96 35.24
C TYR A 139 -15.52 2.61 34.00
N ARG A 140 -16.09 3.79 34.19
CA ARG A 140 -16.58 4.62 33.08
C ARG A 140 -15.48 5.58 32.63
N ILE A 141 -15.13 5.54 31.36
CA ILE A 141 -14.20 6.48 30.75
C ILE A 141 -15.07 7.56 30.12
N ASP A 142 -14.97 8.79 30.60
CA ASP A 142 -15.67 9.94 30.03
C ASP A 142 -14.72 10.66 29.05
N THR A 143 -14.91 10.41 27.75
CA THR A 143 -14.01 10.88 26.69
C THR A 143 -14.47 12.20 26.05
N GLN A 144 -15.55 12.82 26.57
CA GLN A 144 -16.21 13.89 25.81
C GLN A 144 -15.71 15.31 26.04
N LYS A 145 -14.74 15.58 26.90
CA LYS A 145 -14.41 16.98 27.18
C LYS A 145 -12.96 17.44 27.08
N CYS A 146 -11.98 16.58 26.99
CA CYS A 146 -10.58 16.99 26.78
C CYS A 146 -9.73 15.80 26.38
N TYR A 147 -8.54 16.08 25.86
CA TYR A 147 -7.50 15.09 25.55
C TYR A 147 -6.94 14.35 26.78
N THR A 148 -7.57 14.47 27.95
CA THR A 148 -7.26 13.76 29.18
C THR A 148 -8.36 12.75 29.49
N ILE A 149 -7.95 11.51 29.74
CA ILE A 149 -8.83 10.41 30.13
C ILE A 149 -9.01 10.48 31.66
N ASP A 150 -10.20 10.88 32.12
CA ASP A 150 -10.56 10.80 33.52
C ASP A 150 -11.23 9.46 33.81
N LEU A 151 -10.58 8.66 34.64
CA LEU A 151 -11.13 7.39 35.15
C LEU A 151 -11.90 7.66 36.46
N LYS A 152 -13.20 7.65 36.38
CA LYS A 152 -14.06 7.71 37.62
C LYS A 152 -14.48 6.31 38.01
N LYS A 153 -14.21 5.94 39.25
CA LYS A 153 -14.72 4.72 39.86
C LYS A 153 -16.11 5.01 40.40
N GLU A 154 -17.15 4.47 39.75
CA GLU A 154 -18.48 4.44 40.32
C GLU A 154 -18.62 3.17 41.16
N GLU A 155 -18.66 3.31 42.47
CA GLU A 155 -19.11 2.26 43.41
C GLU A 155 -20.64 2.25 43.40
N ARG A 156 -21.21 1.18 42.84
CA ARG A 156 -22.60 0.81 43.03
C ARG A 156 -22.69 -0.47 43.83
#